data_060416f7c84c583b7db81291a5259413
#
_entry.id   060416f7c84c583b7db81291a5259413
#
_cell.length_a   1.000
_cell.length_b   1.000
_cell.length_c   1.000
_cell.angle_alpha   90.00
_cell.angle_beta   90.00
_cell.angle_gamma   90.00
#
_symmetry.space_group_name_H-M   'P 1'
#
loop_
_entity.id
_entity.type
_entity.pdbx_description
1 polymer ?
#
loop_
_entity_poly.entity_id
_entity_poly.type
_entity_poly.pdbx_seq_one_letter_code
_entity_poly.pdbx_strand_id
1 'polypeptide(L)'
;MVRQMPAVKAGAHYKEVSMTGFEKLENSLIDVIKEEQAKLGFKEEKIHLYYPLSSLNHFFSVQDSAEEMSARLQNMPTELTSKLGEVTVTHKGDRFCFYIPEPGSVYVHENMKENEFIKVLIELVQKHDCTKEKLLELFASYWEKTECQELDNGEFDFYIRFLDKEDDAYYYCFKDEGFHFIYHRFLPEDYEDFGF
;
A
#
# COMPACT_ATOMS: atom_id res chain seq x y z
N MET A 1 5.83 34.62 -53.06
CA MET A 1 5.53 33.18 -52.96
C MET A 1 5.84 32.72 -51.53
N VAL A 2 4.83 32.66 -50.67
CA VAL A 2 4.98 32.24 -49.26
C VAL A 2 4.49 30.81 -49.19
N ARG A 3 5.38 29.88 -48.83
CA ARG A 3 5.02 28.45 -48.62
C ARG A 3 4.39 28.31 -47.24
N GLN A 4 3.14 27.95 -47.22
CA GLN A 4 2.46 27.48 -46.01
C GLN A 4 2.99 26.10 -45.60
N MET A 5 3.45 25.97 -44.34
CA MET A 5 3.76 24.71 -43.71
C MET A 5 2.46 24.08 -43.21
N PRO A 6 2.29 22.75 -43.35
CA PRO A 6 1.12 22.06 -42.83
C PRO A 6 1.18 21.94 -41.31
N ALA A 7 0.05 22.19 -40.65
CA ALA A 7 -0.14 22.03 -39.22
C ALA A 7 -0.01 20.56 -38.82
N VAL A 8 0.89 20.28 -37.91
CA VAL A 8 1.02 18.97 -37.25
C VAL A 8 -0.17 18.79 -36.31
N LYS A 9 -1.00 17.81 -36.59
CA LYS A 9 -2.06 17.35 -35.67
C LYS A 9 -1.42 16.67 -34.46
N ALA A 10 -1.28 17.39 -33.36
CA ALA A 10 -1.06 16.80 -32.03
C ALA A 10 -2.39 16.33 -31.47
N GLY A 11 -2.47 15.08 -31.09
CA GLY A 11 -3.67 14.53 -30.46
C GLY A 11 -3.66 13.03 -30.37
N ALA A 12 -2.60 12.43 -29.85
CA ALA A 12 -2.70 11.09 -29.31
C ALA A 12 -3.28 11.21 -27.88
N HIS A 13 -4.61 11.03 -27.75
CA HIS A 13 -5.21 10.75 -26.46
C HIS A 13 -4.66 9.37 -26.00
N TYR A 14 -3.67 9.39 -25.09
CA TYR A 14 -3.40 8.24 -24.27
C TYR A 14 -4.66 8.03 -23.41
N LYS A 15 -5.45 7.01 -23.71
CA LYS A 15 -6.42 6.48 -22.75
C LYS A 15 -5.61 5.98 -21.57
N GLU A 16 -5.69 6.65 -20.44
CA GLU A 16 -5.33 6.06 -19.15
C GLU A 16 -6.12 4.75 -19.03
N VAL A 17 -5.43 3.64 -19.04
CA VAL A 17 -6.03 2.34 -18.75
C VAL A 17 -6.22 2.31 -17.25
N SER A 18 -7.42 2.63 -16.79
CA SER A 18 -7.78 2.55 -15.38
C SER A 18 -7.62 1.10 -14.92
N MET A 19 -6.84 0.89 -13.85
CA MET A 19 -6.65 -0.42 -13.24
C MET A 19 -7.98 -0.97 -12.73
N THR A 20 -8.19 -2.27 -12.91
CA THR A 20 -9.36 -2.97 -12.36
C THR A 20 -9.26 -3.07 -10.82
N GLY A 21 -10.38 -3.29 -10.12
CA GLY A 21 -10.38 -3.49 -8.67
C GLY A 21 -9.50 -4.66 -8.22
N PHE A 22 -9.45 -5.74 -9.02
CA PHE A 22 -8.58 -6.88 -8.72
C PHE A 22 -7.10 -6.58 -8.94
N GLU A 23 -6.73 -5.76 -9.92
CA GLU A 23 -5.34 -5.31 -10.09
C GLU A 23 -4.89 -4.42 -8.93
N LYS A 24 -5.75 -3.54 -8.43
CA LYS A 24 -5.48 -2.73 -7.24
C LYS A 24 -5.29 -3.61 -6.00
N LEU A 25 -6.17 -4.58 -5.80
CA LEU A 25 -6.07 -5.55 -4.71
C LEU A 25 -4.78 -6.38 -4.81
N GLU A 26 -4.43 -6.90 -5.99
CA GLU A 26 -3.18 -7.65 -6.22
C GLU A 26 -1.96 -6.82 -5.84
N ASN A 27 -1.89 -5.58 -6.32
CA ASN A 27 -0.78 -4.68 -6.02
C ASN A 27 -0.68 -4.40 -4.52
N SER A 28 -1.80 -4.16 -3.85
CA SER A 28 -1.84 -3.94 -2.41
C SER A 28 -1.38 -5.18 -1.63
N LEU A 29 -1.87 -6.38 -1.99
CA LEU A 29 -1.43 -7.64 -1.37
C LEU A 29 0.08 -7.84 -1.52
N ILE A 30 0.62 -7.65 -2.73
CA ILE A 30 2.06 -7.78 -3.00
C ILE A 30 2.86 -6.76 -2.18
N ASP A 31 2.39 -5.51 -2.09
CA ASP A 31 3.08 -4.46 -1.36
C ASP A 31 3.12 -4.74 0.15
N VAL A 32 2.01 -5.22 0.73
CA VAL A 32 1.95 -5.60 2.15
C VAL A 32 2.82 -6.84 2.42
N ILE A 33 2.83 -7.85 1.54
CA ILE A 33 3.71 -9.01 1.67
C ILE A 33 5.19 -8.58 1.68
N LYS A 34 5.59 -7.69 0.78
CA LYS A 34 6.95 -7.15 0.74
C LYS A 34 7.33 -6.43 2.04
N GLU A 35 6.41 -5.65 2.59
CA GLU A 35 6.62 -4.97 3.86
C GLU A 35 6.78 -5.96 5.02
N GLU A 36 5.92 -6.97 5.12
CA GLU A 36 6.04 -8.03 6.12
C GLU A 36 7.38 -8.77 6.02
N GLN A 37 7.80 -9.11 4.81
CA GLN A 37 9.10 -9.76 4.56
C GLN A 37 10.27 -8.85 4.93
N ALA A 38 10.17 -7.54 4.72
CA ALA A 38 11.18 -6.57 5.13
C ALA A 38 11.24 -6.43 6.66
N LYS A 39 10.09 -6.46 7.36
CA LYS A 39 10.01 -6.32 8.83
C LYS A 39 10.50 -7.58 9.57
N LEU A 40 10.09 -8.76 9.11
CA LEU A 40 10.25 -10.01 9.84
C LEU A 40 11.32 -10.93 9.24
N GLY A 41 11.88 -10.57 8.10
CA GLY A 41 12.68 -11.44 7.25
C GLY A 41 11.80 -12.39 6.44
N PHE A 42 12.33 -12.88 5.30
CA PHE A 42 11.62 -13.85 4.48
C PHE A 42 11.51 -15.19 5.21
N LYS A 43 10.31 -15.75 5.17
CA LYS A 43 10.01 -17.10 5.64
C LYS A 43 9.12 -17.81 4.63
N GLU A 44 9.39 -19.08 4.38
CA GLU A 44 8.54 -19.95 3.56
C GLU A 44 7.32 -20.36 4.38
N GLU A 45 6.38 -19.45 4.57
CA GLU A 45 5.17 -19.69 5.35
C GLU A 45 3.94 -19.00 4.76
N LYS A 46 2.77 -19.41 5.23
CA LYS A 46 1.50 -18.76 4.89
C LYS A 46 1.44 -17.38 5.54
N ILE A 47 0.90 -16.42 4.80
CA ILE A 47 0.70 -15.04 5.27
C ILE A 47 -0.79 -14.78 5.44
N HIS A 48 -1.16 -14.07 6.50
CA HIS A 48 -2.52 -13.63 6.77
C HIS A 48 -2.57 -12.11 6.71
N LEU A 49 -3.28 -11.56 5.73
CA LEU A 49 -3.43 -10.12 5.56
C LEU A 49 -4.87 -9.70 5.86
N TYR A 50 -5.03 -8.58 6.53
CA TYR A 50 -6.33 -8.08 6.95
C TYR A 50 -6.65 -6.75 6.26
N TYR A 51 -7.85 -6.67 5.70
CA TYR A 51 -8.38 -5.48 5.07
C TYR A 51 -9.75 -5.14 5.65
N PRO A 52 -10.03 -3.86 5.95
CA PRO A 52 -11.38 -3.42 6.22
C PRO A 52 -12.22 -3.41 4.94
N LEU A 53 -13.54 -3.47 5.07
CA LEU A 53 -14.46 -3.39 3.94
C LEU A 53 -14.32 -2.08 3.17
N SER A 54 -14.02 -0.97 3.86
CA SER A 54 -13.79 0.34 3.25
C SER A 54 -12.69 0.32 2.20
N SER A 55 -11.50 -0.23 2.53
CA SER A 55 -10.39 -0.38 1.58
C SER A 55 -10.78 -1.21 0.36
N LEU A 56 -11.50 -2.32 0.58
CA LEU A 56 -11.96 -3.17 -0.53
C LEU A 56 -12.96 -2.43 -1.40
N ASN A 57 -13.93 -1.73 -0.80
CA ASN A 57 -14.88 -0.90 -1.53
C ASN A 57 -14.18 0.17 -2.37
N HIS A 58 -13.12 0.77 -1.82
CA HIS A 58 -12.31 1.73 -2.55
C HIS A 58 -11.59 1.08 -3.76
N PHE A 59 -10.92 -0.07 -3.59
CA PHE A 59 -10.25 -0.77 -4.68
C PHE A 59 -11.20 -1.07 -5.84
N PHE A 60 -12.41 -1.52 -5.54
CA PHE A 60 -13.42 -1.87 -6.54
C PHE A 60 -14.28 -0.68 -6.98
N SER A 61 -14.14 0.49 -6.34
CA SER A 61 -14.97 1.69 -6.58
C SER A 61 -16.47 1.39 -6.45
N VAL A 62 -16.84 0.69 -5.36
CA VAL A 62 -18.20 0.26 -5.03
C VAL A 62 -18.57 0.62 -3.59
N GLN A 63 -19.80 0.31 -3.19
CA GLN A 63 -20.32 0.44 -1.84
C GLN A 63 -21.02 -0.87 -1.42
N ASP A 64 -20.29 -1.97 -1.53
CA ASP A 64 -20.80 -3.30 -1.22
C ASP A 64 -20.92 -3.48 0.30
N SER A 65 -21.91 -4.26 0.74
CA SER A 65 -21.94 -4.86 2.08
C SER A 65 -20.85 -5.94 2.20
N ALA A 66 -20.59 -6.41 3.43
CA ALA A 66 -19.61 -7.47 3.65
C ALA A 66 -19.96 -8.76 2.90
N GLU A 67 -21.23 -9.11 2.80
CA GLU A 67 -21.72 -10.28 2.07
C GLU A 67 -21.54 -10.13 0.55
N GLU A 68 -21.86 -8.95 0.00
CA GLU A 68 -21.67 -8.64 -1.43
C GLU A 68 -20.18 -8.64 -1.80
N MET A 69 -19.33 -8.04 -0.97
CA MET A 69 -17.89 -8.06 -1.16
C MET A 69 -17.33 -9.48 -1.07
N SER A 70 -17.79 -10.28 -0.11
CA SER A 70 -17.42 -11.69 0.01
C SER A 70 -17.78 -12.48 -1.26
N ALA A 71 -18.98 -12.28 -1.81
CA ALA A 71 -19.40 -12.90 -3.06
C ALA A 71 -18.54 -12.45 -4.26
N ARG A 72 -18.16 -11.18 -4.31
CA ARG A 72 -17.25 -10.62 -5.33
C ARG A 72 -15.89 -11.29 -5.29
N LEU A 73 -15.31 -11.42 -4.10
CA LEU A 73 -13.98 -12.00 -3.88
C LEU A 73 -13.91 -13.51 -4.14
N GLN A 74 -15.04 -14.23 -4.13
CA GLN A 74 -15.08 -15.64 -4.53
C GLN A 74 -14.76 -15.84 -6.03
N ASN A 75 -14.87 -14.82 -6.85
CA ASN A 75 -14.61 -14.86 -8.29
C ASN A 75 -13.26 -14.21 -8.65
N MET A 76 -12.21 -14.50 -7.87
CA MET A 76 -10.88 -13.96 -8.14
C MET A 76 -10.36 -14.39 -9.52
N PRO A 77 -9.77 -13.45 -10.29
CA PRO A 77 -9.18 -13.77 -11.58
C PRO A 77 -8.04 -14.77 -11.48
N THR A 78 -7.87 -15.59 -12.51
CA THR A 78 -6.78 -16.57 -12.60
C THR A 78 -5.40 -15.89 -12.56
N GLU A 79 -5.29 -14.68 -13.06
CA GLU A 79 -4.05 -13.90 -13.07
C GLU A 79 -3.55 -13.63 -11.65
N LEU A 80 -4.44 -13.26 -10.74
CA LEU A 80 -4.10 -13.05 -9.32
C LEU A 80 -3.68 -14.36 -8.66
N THR A 81 -4.42 -15.43 -8.89
CA THR A 81 -4.12 -16.75 -8.32
C THR A 81 -2.87 -17.39 -8.94
N SER A 82 -2.47 -17.01 -10.16
CA SER A 82 -1.25 -17.51 -10.80
C SER A 82 0.02 -17.00 -10.13
N LYS A 83 -0.02 -15.81 -9.53
CA LYS A 83 1.12 -15.21 -8.81
C LYS A 83 1.12 -15.56 -7.32
N LEU A 84 -0.02 -15.36 -6.66
CA LEU A 84 -0.14 -15.50 -5.21
C LEU A 84 -0.61 -16.90 -4.77
N GLY A 85 -0.88 -17.81 -5.71
CA GLY A 85 -1.42 -19.13 -5.44
C GLY A 85 -2.92 -19.09 -5.15
N GLU A 86 -3.45 -20.16 -4.56
CA GLU A 86 -4.85 -20.26 -4.19
C GLU A 86 -5.13 -19.41 -2.93
N VAL A 87 -5.36 -18.11 -3.16
CA VAL A 87 -5.75 -17.19 -2.10
C VAL A 87 -7.16 -17.51 -1.64
N THR A 88 -7.33 -17.70 -0.34
CA THR A 88 -8.67 -17.87 0.26
C THR A 88 -9.00 -16.66 1.12
N VAL A 89 -10.29 -16.29 1.16
CA VAL A 89 -10.77 -15.12 1.90
C VAL A 89 -11.87 -15.53 2.86
N THR A 90 -11.77 -15.05 4.08
CA THR A 90 -12.84 -15.12 5.08
C THR A 90 -13.11 -13.71 5.63
N HIS A 91 -14.28 -13.51 6.22
CA HIS A 91 -14.55 -12.24 6.89
C HIS A 91 -15.32 -12.43 8.19
N LYS A 92 -15.19 -11.46 9.08
CA LYS A 92 -15.99 -11.34 10.30
C LYS A 92 -16.45 -9.88 10.43
N GLY A 93 -17.75 -9.62 10.22
CA GLY A 93 -18.24 -8.27 10.02
C GLY A 93 -17.50 -7.63 8.84
N ASP A 94 -17.05 -6.41 9.00
CA ASP A 94 -16.39 -5.61 7.97
C ASP A 94 -14.89 -5.87 7.84
N ARG A 95 -14.35 -6.87 8.54
CA ARG A 95 -12.93 -7.22 8.47
C ARG A 95 -12.71 -8.50 7.68
N PHE A 96 -11.97 -8.41 6.60
CA PHE A 96 -11.60 -9.49 5.69
C PHE A 96 -10.20 -10.00 6.00
N CYS A 97 -10.02 -11.31 5.95
CA CYS A 97 -8.72 -11.97 6.09
C CYS A 97 -8.39 -12.72 4.80
N PHE A 98 -7.29 -12.35 4.17
CA PHE A 98 -6.72 -13.01 3.00
C PHE A 98 -5.64 -13.99 3.46
N TYR A 99 -5.81 -15.25 3.12
CA TYR A 99 -4.85 -16.32 3.37
C TYR A 99 -4.02 -16.52 2.11
N ILE A 100 -2.78 -16.03 2.13
CA ILE A 100 -1.83 -16.21 1.04
C ILE A 100 -1.06 -17.49 1.32
N PRO A 101 -1.08 -18.50 0.43
CA PRO A 101 -0.33 -19.73 0.62
C PRO A 101 1.18 -19.50 0.47
N GLU A 102 1.99 -20.41 1.00
CA GLU A 102 3.45 -20.37 0.94
C GLU A 102 3.99 -20.06 -0.48
N PRO A 103 3.52 -20.70 -1.58
CA PRO A 103 4.00 -20.35 -2.93
C PRO A 103 3.82 -18.88 -3.30
N GLY A 104 2.78 -18.21 -2.80
CA GLY A 104 2.58 -16.76 -3.02
C GLY A 104 3.61 -15.91 -2.29
N SER A 105 3.95 -16.28 -1.04
CA SER A 105 5.03 -15.63 -0.29
C SER A 105 6.39 -15.79 -0.98
N VAL A 106 6.70 -17.00 -1.46
CA VAL A 106 7.92 -17.29 -2.22
C VAL A 106 7.96 -16.53 -3.53
N TYR A 107 6.84 -16.51 -4.28
CA TYR A 107 6.76 -15.78 -5.55
C TYR A 107 7.10 -14.29 -5.37
N VAL A 108 6.54 -13.64 -4.34
CA VAL A 108 6.82 -12.22 -4.07
C VAL A 108 8.29 -12.01 -3.73
N HIS A 109 8.87 -12.86 -2.88
CA HIS A 109 10.29 -12.78 -2.51
C HIS A 109 11.23 -12.91 -3.72
N GLU A 110 10.98 -13.88 -4.60
CA GLU A 110 11.87 -14.19 -5.71
C GLU A 110 11.70 -13.28 -6.94
N ASN A 111 10.47 -12.77 -7.16
CA ASN A 111 10.12 -12.11 -8.43
C ASN A 111 9.82 -10.62 -8.28
N MET A 112 9.57 -10.12 -7.06
CA MET A 112 9.23 -8.73 -6.84
C MET A 112 10.42 -7.97 -6.26
N LYS A 113 10.71 -6.81 -6.85
CA LYS A 113 11.78 -5.93 -6.34
C LYS A 113 11.42 -5.44 -4.94
N GLU A 114 12.37 -5.48 -4.00
CA GLU A 114 12.22 -4.88 -2.68
C GLU A 114 11.86 -3.39 -2.79
N ASN A 115 11.07 -2.92 -1.83
CA ASN A 115 10.83 -1.49 -1.67
C ASN A 115 11.98 -0.92 -0.84
N GLU A 116 12.95 -0.30 -1.50
CA GLU A 116 14.15 0.26 -0.86
C GLU A 116 13.82 1.29 0.22
N PHE A 117 12.79 2.13 -0.01
CA PHE A 117 12.35 3.09 0.98
C PHE A 117 11.85 2.41 2.25
N ILE A 118 10.94 1.44 2.11
CA ILE A 118 10.39 0.68 3.26
C ILE A 118 11.50 -0.05 4.02
N LYS A 119 12.46 -0.64 3.32
CA LYS A 119 13.60 -1.30 3.94
C LYS A 119 14.42 -0.35 4.81
N VAL A 120 14.80 0.79 4.25
CA VAL A 120 15.56 1.81 4.98
C VAL A 120 14.76 2.40 6.12
N LEU A 121 13.45 2.63 5.94
CA LEU A 121 12.55 3.08 6.99
C LEU A 121 12.51 2.08 8.16
N ILE A 122 12.33 0.79 7.88
CA ILE A 122 12.31 -0.27 8.90
C ILE A 122 13.64 -0.30 9.67
N GLU A 123 14.77 -0.24 8.95
CA GLU A 123 16.09 -0.19 9.57
C GLU A 123 16.28 1.05 10.46
N LEU A 124 15.70 2.19 10.07
CA LEU A 124 15.80 3.43 10.83
C LEU A 124 14.96 3.39 12.11
N VAL A 125 13.67 2.99 12.02
CA VAL A 125 12.78 2.98 13.20
C VAL A 125 13.19 1.98 14.27
N GLN A 126 13.96 0.94 13.91
CA GLN A 126 14.50 -0.05 14.86
C GLN A 126 15.75 0.45 15.62
N LYS A 127 16.35 1.56 15.20
CA LYS A 127 17.53 2.11 15.88
C LYS A 127 17.14 2.90 17.12
N HIS A 128 17.88 2.70 18.22
CA HIS A 128 17.68 3.45 19.46
C HIS A 128 17.93 4.96 19.35
N ASP A 129 18.63 5.39 18.33
CA ASP A 129 18.92 6.79 18.05
C ASP A 129 18.04 7.37 16.94
N CYS A 130 16.96 6.67 16.57
CA CYS A 130 15.95 7.20 15.67
C CYS A 130 15.27 8.42 16.29
N THR A 131 15.14 9.48 15.53
CA THR A 131 14.41 10.70 15.93
C THR A 131 13.45 11.11 14.81
N LYS A 132 12.48 11.94 15.15
CA LYS A 132 11.56 12.52 14.18
C LYS A 132 12.30 13.27 13.05
N GLU A 133 13.37 14.00 13.39
CA GLU A 133 14.20 14.73 12.41
C GLU A 133 14.82 13.76 11.40
N LYS A 134 15.38 12.63 11.87
CA LYS A 134 15.95 11.61 10.98
C LYS A 134 14.89 10.97 10.07
N LEU A 135 13.66 10.78 10.57
CA LEU A 135 12.54 10.31 9.75
C LEU A 135 12.21 11.34 8.67
N LEU A 136 12.09 12.62 9.03
CA LEU A 136 11.85 13.70 8.05
C LEU A 136 12.95 13.79 7.00
N GLU A 137 14.22 13.68 7.40
CA GLU A 137 15.35 13.65 6.48
C GLU A 137 15.30 12.46 5.53
N LEU A 138 14.92 11.27 6.03
CA LEU A 138 14.73 10.09 5.21
C LEU A 138 13.66 10.31 4.15
N PHE A 139 12.47 10.77 4.54
CA PHE A 139 11.38 11.04 3.59
C PHE A 139 11.78 12.08 2.55
N ALA A 140 12.39 13.19 2.98
CA ALA A 140 12.86 14.24 2.08
C ALA A 140 13.96 13.77 1.11
N SER A 141 14.75 12.76 1.47
CA SER A 141 15.76 12.16 0.58
C SER A 141 15.19 11.32 -0.55
N TYR A 142 13.96 10.78 -0.37
CA TYR A 142 13.27 9.98 -1.39
C TYR A 142 12.30 10.77 -2.24
N TRP A 143 11.74 11.87 -1.71
CA TRP A 143 10.81 12.71 -2.43
C TRP A 143 10.85 14.15 -1.90
N GLU A 144 10.92 15.13 -2.81
CA GLU A 144 11.08 16.55 -2.44
C GLU A 144 9.87 17.18 -1.74
N LYS A 145 8.67 16.64 -2.01
CA LYS A 145 7.43 17.14 -1.44
C LYS A 145 6.90 16.18 -0.38
N THR A 146 7.12 16.52 0.87
CA THR A 146 6.63 15.77 2.02
C THR A 146 5.77 16.64 2.92
N GLU A 147 4.83 16.03 3.61
CA GLU A 147 4.03 16.66 4.66
C GLU A 147 4.25 15.90 5.96
N CYS A 148 4.34 16.63 7.07
CA CYS A 148 4.33 16.07 8.41
C CYS A 148 3.32 16.82 9.26
N GLN A 149 2.47 16.09 9.97
CA GLN A 149 1.50 16.68 10.89
C GLN A 149 1.52 15.95 12.23
N GLU A 150 1.45 16.71 13.32
CA GLU A 150 1.22 16.17 14.66
C GLU A 150 -0.21 15.64 14.77
N LEU A 151 -0.35 14.54 15.53
CA LEU A 151 -1.64 13.91 15.82
C LEU A 151 -1.91 14.01 17.33
N ASP A 152 -3.18 14.20 17.67
CA ASP A 152 -3.66 14.21 19.07
C ASP A 152 -4.78 13.17 19.23
N ASN A 153 -4.52 11.94 18.80
CA ASN A 153 -5.49 10.85 18.85
C ASN A 153 -5.16 9.78 19.90
N GLY A 154 -4.01 9.93 20.58
CA GLY A 154 -3.54 8.99 21.61
C GLY A 154 -2.96 7.68 21.06
N GLU A 155 -3.11 7.39 19.77
CA GLU A 155 -2.60 6.19 19.12
C GLU A 155 -1.27 6.45 18.42
N PHE A 156 -1.18 7.55 17.66
CA PHE A 156 0.04 8.00 17.00
C PHE A 156 0.35 9.44 17.37
N ASP A 157 1.63 9.81 17.31
CA ASP A 157 2.09 11.14 17.68
C ASP A 157 2.16 12.08 16.46
N PHE A 158 2.46 11.54 15.28
CA PHE A 158 2.48 12.29 14.02
C PHE A 158 2.38 11.35 12.82
N TYR A 159 2.07 11.92 11.66
CA TYR A 159 2.28 11.23 10.39
C TYR A 159 3.26 11.98 9.48
N ILE A 160 3.83 11.25 8.53
CA ILE A 160 4.54 11.79 7.38
C ILE A 160 3.94 11.15 6.13
N ARG A 161 3.79 11.93 5.06
CA ARG A 161 3.38 11.41 3.75
C ARG A 161 4.12 12.11 2.61
N PHE A 162 4.19 11.44 1.49
CA PHE A 162 4.61 12.05 0.24
C PHE A 162 3.43 12.78 -0.40
N LEU A 163 3.67 13.97 -0.94
CA LEU A 163 2.67 14.74 -1.69
C LEU A 163 2.91 14.56 -3.18
N ASP A 164 1.83 14.42 -3.96
CA ASP A 164 1.87 14.26 -5.43
C ASP A 164 2.71 13.04 -5.90
N LYS A 165 2.82 11.98 -5.08
CA LYS A 165 3.51 10.74 -5.40
C LYS A 165 2.48 9.64 -5.64
N GLU A 166 2.13 9.39 -6.91
CA GLU A 166 1.02 8.52 -7.31
C GLU A 166 1.21 7.05 -6.89
N ASP A 167 2.46 6.58 -6.82
CA ASP A 167 2.80 5.21 -6.46
C ASP A 167 2.98 4.99 -4.95
N ASP A 168 2.84 6.04 -4.14
CA ASP A 168 2.95 5.99 -2.68
C ASP A 168 2.10 7.07 -2.02
N ALA A 169 0.81 6.82 -1.89
CA ALA A 169 -0.16 7.73 -1.29
C ALA A 169 -0.41 7.46 0.20
N TYR A 170 0.43 6.66 0.84
CA TYR A 170 0.23 6.25 2.23
C TYR A 170 0.45 7.39 3.23
N TYR A 171 -0.32 7.34 4.32
CA TYR A 171 -0.03 8.03 5.57
C TYR A 171 0.84 7.11 6.43
N TYR A 172 2.06 7.52 6.70
CA TYR A 172 2.98 6.83 7.60
C TYR A 172 2.83 7.43 8.99
N CYS A 173 2.06 6.77 9.85
CA CYS A 173 1.76 7.21 11.21
C CYS A 173 2.76 6.63 12.19
N PHE A 174 3.33 7.46 13.06
CA PHE A 174 4.41 7.11 13.97
C PHE A 174 3.99 7.29 15.43
N LYS A 175 4.41 6.33 16.27
CA LYS A 175 4.35 6.40 17.72
C LYS A 175 5.75 6.34 18.29
N ASP A 176 6.12 7.33 19.10
CA ASP A 176 7.38 7.34 19.85
C ASP A 176 7.22 6.56 21.17
N GLU A 177 7.88 5.41 21.28
CA GLU A 177 7.92 4.60 22.49
C GLU A 177 9.14 4.93 23.39
N GLY A 178 9.83 6.04 23.11
CA GLY A 178 10.95 6.56 23.88
C GLY A 178 12.32 5.99 23.52
N PHE A 179 12.40 4.77 23.00
CA PHE A 179 13.65 4.14 22.55
C PHE A 179 13.57 3.52 21.16
N HIS A 180 12.41 3.54 20.52
CA HIS A 180 12.19 3.22 19.12
C HIS A 180 10.86 3.81 18.67
N PHE A 181 10.67 3.89 17.36
CA PHE A 181 9.39 4.24 16.78
C PHE A 181 8.65 3.00 16.31
N ILE A 182 7.35 2.94 16.61
CA ILE A 182 6.41 2.06 15.93
C ILE A 182 5.81 2.85 14.78
N TYR A 183 5.61 2.24 13.62
CA TYR A 183 4.90 2.87 12.53
C TYR A 183 3.86 1.93 11.93
N HIS A 184 2.80 2.54 11.43
CA HIS A 184 1.81 1.94 10.55
C HIS A 184 1.60 2.82 9.34
N ARG A 185 1.33 2.22 8.19
CA ARG A 185 0.92 2.99 7.01
C ARG A 185 -0.51 2.65 6.65
N PHE A 186 -1.26 3.70 6.37
CA PHE A 186 -2.66 3.64 6.01
C PHE A 186 -2.84 4.18 4.60
N LEU A 187 -3.72 3.57 3.82
CA LEU A 187 -4.28 4.22 2.64
C LEU A 187 -5.09 5.45 3.08
N PRO A 188 -5.26 6.48 2.22
CA PRO A 188 -6.02 7.68 2.59
C PRO A 188 -7.42 7.37 3.13
N GLU A 189 -8.11 6.41 2.53
CA GLU A 189 -9.46 6.01 2.92
C GLU A 189 -9.48 5.35 4.30
N ASP A 190 -8.50 4.50 4.58
CA ASP A 190 -8.39 3.85 5.89
C ASP A 190 -8.00 4.86 6.96
N TYR A 191 -7.14 5.83 6.62
CA TYR A 191 -6.75 6.91 7.50
C TYR A 191 -7.97 7.78 7.91
N GLU A 192 -8.84 8.11 6.95
CA GLU A 192 -10.06 8.88 7.22
C GLU A 192 -11.08 8.09 8.05
N ASP A 193 -11.24 6.78 7.80
CA ASP A 193 -12.17 5.90 8.52
C ASP A 193 -11.78 5.69 9.98
N PHE A 194 -10.48 5.73 10.32
CA PHE A 194 -10.02 5.68 11.71
C PHE A 194 -10.24 7.00 12.47
N GLY A 195 -10.68 8.07 11.79
CA GLY A 195 -11.03 9.35 12.40
C GLY A 195 -9.81 10.14 12.89
N PHE A 196 -8.68 9.94 12.21
CA PHE A 196 -7.44 10.69 12.44
C PHE A 196 -7.47 12.07 11.80
#